data_43170eae457b8668c04018a0775ec3ce
#
_entry.id   43170eae457b8668c04018a0775ec3ce
#
_cell.length_a   1.000
_cell.length_b   1.000
_cell.length_c   1.000
_cell.angle_alpha   90.00
_cell.angle_beta   90.00
_cell.angle_gamma   90.00
#
_symmetry.space_group_name_H-M   'P 1'
#
loop_
_entity.id
_entity.type
_entity.pdbx_description
1 polymer ?
#
loop_
_entity_poly.entity_id
_entity_poly.type
_entity_poly.pdbx_seq_one_letter_code
_entity_poly.pdbx_strand_id
1 'polypeptide(L)'
;MTQRVERNYLEITSVKDLKENNLLTLNCSITLLEPENFQINKFFYKIVGKKHNWTDRLSWSESQWIQYSSDEKVKTYILKVEEDLAGYYELIFYNEKSEVEIAYLGLVENYHNQKLGSYLLSSAIKNSFTNNITKRVWVHTCSLDHKNALNNYLKRGMKIFKKEVIEI
;
A
#
# COMPACT_ATOMS: atom_id res chain seq x y z
N MET A 1 -12.06 25.55 -4.41
CA MET A 1 -12.18 25.54 -2.95
C MET A 1 -11.22 24.49 -2.43
N THR A 2 -10.29 24.88 -1.59
CA THR A 2 -9.40 23.94 -0.90
C THR A 2 -10.20 23.18 0.16
N GLN A 3 -10.03 21.86 0.19
CA GLN A 3 -10.65 21.00 1.19
C GLN A 3 -9.63 20.68 2.29
N ARG A 4 -10.03 20.86 3.55
CA ARG A 4 -9.20 20.42 4.69
C ARG A 4 -9.37 18.92 4.90
N VAL A 5 -8.27 18.21 4.96
CA VAL A 5 -8.22 16.76 5.08
C VAL A 5 -7.32 16.38 6.25
N GLU A 6 -7.80 15.53 7.14
CA GLU A 6 -6.98 14.94 8.19
C GLU A 6 -6.14 13.81 7.62
N ARG A 7 -4.82 13.86 7.89
CA ARG A 7 -3.86 12.82 7.52
C ARG A 7 -3.25 12.22 8.78
N ASN A 8 -3.31 10.89 8.87
CA ASN A 8 -2.68 10.11 9.93
C ASN A 8 -1.46 9.38 9.37
N TYR A 9 -0.36 9.41 10.11
CA TYR A 9 0.84 8.63 9.85
C TYR A 9 0.94 7.52 10.89
N LEU A 10 1.10 6.28 10.42
CA LEU A 10 1.16 5.10 11.27
C LEU A 10 2.45 4.34 11.01
N GLU A 11 2.93 3.64 12.03
CA GLU A 11 4.14 2.83 11.96
C GLU A 11 4.00 1.49 12.69
N ILE A 12 4.84 0.55 12.31
CA ILE A 12 5.10 -0.69 13.04
C ILE A 12 6.61 -0.92 13.02
N THR A 13 7.19 -1.27 14.17
CA THR A 13 8.64 -1.33 14.36
C THR A 13 9.17 -2.76 14.53
N SER A 14 8.29 -3.73 14.55
CA SER A 14 8.65 -5.16 14.61
C SER A 14 7.59 -6.00 13.92
N VAL A 15 8.02 -7.00 13.17
CA VAL A 15 7.10 -7.98 12.59
C VAL A 15 6.37 -8.79 13.67
N LYS A 16 6.91 -8.87 14.88
CA LYS A 16 6.28 -9.54 16.03
C LYS A 16 5.02 -8.82 16.51
N ASP A 17 4.89 -7.52 16.22
CA ASP A 17 3.72 -6.73 16.56
C ASP A 17 2.59 -6.85 15.51
N LEU A 18 2.87 -7.49 14.39
CA LEU A 18 1.87 -7.71 13.34
C LEU A 18 0.78 -8.66 13.84
N LYS A 19 -0.44 -8.16 13.80
CA LYS A 19 -1.65 -8.97 13.99
C LYS A 19 -2.13 -9.44 12.63
N GLU A 20 -1.56 -10.54 12.19
CA GLU A 20 -1.77 -11.08 10.85
C GLU A 20 -3.21 -11.56 10.65
N ASN A 21 -3.71 -11.37 9.44
CA ASN A 21 -4.94 -12.00 8.99
C ASN A 21 -4.64 -12.84 7.74
N ASN A 22 -4.78 -14.15 7.89
CA ASN A 22 -4.59 -15.12 6.82
C ASN A 22 -5.95 -15.56 6.27
N LEU A 23 -6.10 -15.49 4.96
CA LEU A 23 -7.27 -16.01 4.28
C LEU A 23 -7.03 -17.47 3.88
N LEU A 24 -7.85 -18.37 4.44
CA LEU A 24 -7.74 -19.79 4.16
C LEU A 24 -8.75 -20.30 3.12
N THR A 25 -9.70 -19.46 2.72
CA THR A 25 -10.89 -19.88 1.97
C THR A 25 -10.94 -19.41 0.52
N LEU A 26 -10.10 -18.47 0.12
CA LEU A 26 -10.06 -17.95 -1.25
C LEU A 26 -8.79 -18.42 -1.96
N ASN A 27 -8.92 -18.78 -3.23
CA ASN A 27 -7.78 -19.04 -4.09
C ASN A 27 -7.14 -17.70 -4.48
N CYS A 28 -6.29 -17.17 -3.62
CA CYS A 28 -5.61 -15.91 -3.83
C CYS A 28 -4.09 -16.05 -3.62
N SER A 29 -3.35 -15.20 -4.29
CA SER A 29 -1.89 -15.13 -4.21
C SER A 29 -1.41 -13.70 -4.25
N ILE A 30 -0.32 -13.42 -3.52
CA ILE A 30 0.39 -12.16 -3.61
C ILE A 30 1.81 -12.45 -4.08
N THR A 31 2.20 -11.86 -5.20
CA THR A 31 3.50 -12.08 -5.83
C THR A 31 4.18 -10.77 -6.16
N LEU A 32 5.51 -10.76 -6.08
CA LEU A 32 6.33 -9.66 -6.57
C LEU A 32 6.16 -9.52 -8.09
N LEU A 33 5.93 -8.29 -8.55
CA LEU A 33 5.86 -7.98 -9.98
C LEU A 33 7.29 -7.96 -10.55
N GLU A 34 7.68 -9.05 -11.18
CA GLU A 34 8.97 -9.21 -11.87
C GLU A 34 8.77 -9.86 -13.25
N PRO A 35 9.34 -9.27 -14.32
CA PRO A 35 10.02 -7.97 -14.33
C PRO A 35 9.05 -6.82 -14.04
N GLU A 36 9.61 -5.67 -13.67
CA GLU A 36 8.79 -4.47 -13.39
C GLU A 36 7.97 -4.10 -14.65
N ASN A 37 6.75 -3.66 -14.41
CA ASN A 37 5.85 -3.22 -15.46
C ASN A 37 5.06 -2.00 -15.00
N PHE A 38 5.50 -0.82 -15.41
CA PHE A 38 4.89 0.45 -15.02
C PHE A 38 3.41 0.55 -15.41
N GLN A 39 2.97 -0.14 -16.45
CA GLN A 39 1.58 -0.11 -16.89
C GLN A 39 0.65 -0.74 -15.85
N ILE A 40 1.13 -1.75 -15.12
CA ILE A 40 0.40 -2.36 -14.01
C ILE A 40 0.30 -1.37 -12.83
N ASN A 41 1.40 -0.70 -12.46
CA ASN A 41 1.37 0.35 -11.44
C ASN A 41 0.39 1.45 -11.80
N LYS A 42 0.43 1.94 -13.02
CA LYS A 42 -0.47 2.98 -13.54
C LYS A 42 -1.93 2.54 -13.55
N PHE A 43 -2.18 1.29 -13.96
CA PHE A 43 -3.51 0.70 -13.96
C PHE A 43 -4.11 0.71 -12.55
N PHE A 44 -3.40 0.14 -11.57
CA PHE A 44 -3.91 0.08 -10.20
C PHE A 44 -4.05 1.47 -9.57
N TYR A 45 -3.08 2.36 -9.79
CA TYR A 45 -3.17 3.73 -9.30
C TYR A 45 -4.45 4.41 -9.75
N LYS A 46 -4.79 4.28 -11.02
CA LYS A 46 -5.99 4.88 -11.59
C LYS A 46 -7.27 4.23 -11.10
N ILE A 47 -7.35 2.90 -11.13
CA ILE A 47 -8.59 2.19 -10.83
C ILE A 47 -8.93 2.19 -9.34
N VAL A 48 -7.92 2.04 -8.48
CA VAL A 48 -8.09 2.10 -7.03
C VAL A 48 -8.24 3.54 -6.56
N GLY A 49 -7.40 4.43 -7.05
CA GLY A 49 -7.33 5.80 -6.58
C GLY A 49 -8.48 6.71 -7.01
N LYS A 50 -9.24 6.31 -8.03
CA LYS A 50 -10.33 7.14 -8.59
C LYS A 50 -11.35 7.61 -7.54
N LYS A 51 -11.67 6.76 -6.56
CA LYS A 51 -12.63 7.06 -5.50
C LYS A 51 -11.99 7.63 -4.23
N HIS A 52 -10.66 7.67 -4.17
CA HIS A 52 -9.92 8.07 -2.98
C HIS A 52 -9.08 9.33 -3.17
N ASN A 53 -9.35 10.04 -4.25
CA ASN A 53 -8.68 11.30 -4.60
C ASN A 53 -7.15 11.16 -4.72
N TRP A 54 -6.68 10.05 -5.28
CA TRP A 54 -5.28 9.87 -5.64
C TRP A 54 -4.98 10.67 -6.91
N THR A 55 -4.43 11.84 -6.76
CA THR A 55 -4.23 12.79 -7.87
C THR A 55 -2.77 13.03 -8.20
N ASP A 56 -1.85 12.74 -7.28
CA ASP A 56 -0.44 13.12 -7.37
C ASP A 56 0.26 12.63 -8.63
N ARG A 57 -0.11 11.47 -9.14
CA ARG A 57 0.52 10.83 -10.30
C ARG A 57 -0.33 10.87 -11.58
N LEU A 58 -1.50 11.51 -11.56
CA LEU A 58 -2.35 11.58 -12.76
C LEU A 58 -1.70 12.33 -13.91
N SER A 59 -0.85 13.31 -13.59
CA SER A 59 -0.10 14.11 -14.56
C SER A 59 1.25 13.50 -14.96
N TRP A 60 1.62 12.34 -14.40
CA TRP A 60 2.90 11.73 -14.72
C TRP A 60 2.99 11.32 -16.18
N SER A 61 4.11 11.66 -16.82
CA SER A 61 4.48 11.15 -18.13
C SER A 61 4.84 9.65 -18.06
N GLU A 62 4.85 8.99 -19.20
CA GLU A 62 5.32 7.60 -19.29
C GLU A 62 6.73 7.44 -18.74
N SER A 63 7.62 8.39 -19.05
CA SER A 63 9.00 8.40 -18.53
C SER A 63 9.05 8.44 -17.01
N GLN A 64 8.20 9.22 -16.36
CA GLN A 64 8.13 9.30 -14.89
C GLN A 64 7.61 7.98 -14.30
N TRP A 65 6.63 7.33 -14.93
CA TRP A 65 6.15 6.03 -14.50
C TRP A 65 7.22 4.95 -14.62
N ILE A 66 7.97 4.94 -15.73
CA ILE A 66 9.08 4.00 -15.94
C ILE A 66 10.17 4.23 -14.90
N GLN A 67 10.59 5.47 -14.71
CA GLN A 67 11.63 5.82 -13.72
C GLN A 67 11.25 5.37 -12.31
N TYR A 68 10.01 5.58 -11.91
CA TYR A 68 9.52 5.16 -10.60
C TYR A 68 9.50 3.65 -10.46
N SER A 69 8.88 2.94 -11.40
CA SER A 69 8.69 1.48 -11.29
C SER A 69 9.99 0.69 -11.43
N SER A 70 10.98 1.24 -12.13
CA SER A 70 12.30 0.62 -12.30
C SER A 70 13.32 1.00 -11.23
N ASP A 71 12.98 1.90 -10.31
CA ASP A 71 13.84 2.22 -9.18
C ASP A 71 14.02 0.97 -8.30
N GLU A 72 15.26 0.60 -8.03
CA GLU A 72 15.59 -0.58 -7.21
C GLU A 72 15.00 -0.54 -5.79
N LYS A 73 14.69 0.66 -5.28
CA LYS A 73 14.04 0.87 -3.98
C LYS A 73 12.56 0.52 -4.00
N VAL A 74 11.93 0.50 -5.18
CA VAL A 74 10.50 0.27 -5.34
C VAL A 74 10.23 -1.20 -5.62
N LYS A 75 9.35 -1.79 -4.81
CA LYS A 75 8.85 -3.15 -5.01
C LYS A 75 7.33 -3.13 -5.09
N THR A 76 6.80 -3.64 -6.18
CA THR A 76 5.36 -3.73 -6.41
C THR A 76 4.92 -5.18 -6.26
N TYR A 77 3.87 -5.40 -5.47
CA TYR A 77 3.27 -6.72 -5.26
C TYR A 77 1.83 -6.73 -5.76
N ILE A 78 1.45 -7.80 -6.38
CA ILE A 78 0.14 -7.96 -7.00
C ILE A 78 -0.63 -9.05 -6.28
N LEU A 79 -1.84 -8.72 -5.85
CA LEU A 79 -2.83 -9.67 -5.38
C LEU A 79 -3.67 -10.15 -6.56
N LYS A 80 -3.71 -11.45 -6.74
CA LYS A 80 -4.66 -12.12 -7.64
C LYS A 80 -5.64 -12.95 -6.83
N VAL A 81 -6.88 -12.92 -7.25
CA VAL A 81 -7.92 -13.88 -6.82
C VAL A 81 -8.23 -14.74 -8.02
N GLU A 82 -7.94 -16.03 -7.89
CA GLU A 82 -7.82 -16.93 -9.03
C GLU A 82 -6.77 -16.36 -10.01
N GLU A 83 -7.12 -15.98 -11.21
CA GLU A 83 -6.21 -15.35 -12.17
C GLU A 83 -6.47 -13.84 -12.36
N ASP A 84 -7.46 -13.28 -11.66
CA ASP A 84 -7.87 -11.89 -11.81
C ASP A 84 -7.05 -10.95 -10.93
N LEU A 85 -6.69 -9.79 -11.49
CA LEU A 85 -6.03 -8.72 -10.76
C LEU A 85 -6.99 -8.10 -9.74
N ALA A 86 -6.75 -8.30 -8.46
CA ALA A 86 -7.65 -7.90 -7.38
C ALA A 86 -7.14 -6.72 -6.54
N GLY A 87 -5.84 -6.54 -6.47
CA GLY A 87 -5.24 -5.48 -5.67
C GLY A 87 -3.73 -5.43 -5.80
N TYR A 88 -3.14 -4.49 -5.11
CA TYR A 88 -1.70 -4.29 -5.13
C TYR A 88 -1.21 -3.51 -3.93
N TYR A 89 0.10 -3.51 -3.73
CA TYR A 89 0.78 -2.51 -2.92
C TYR A 89 2.17 -2.22 -3.48
N GLU A 90 2.65 -1.04 -3.18
CA GLU A 90 3.99 -0.58 -3.51
C GLU A 90 4.76 -0.29 -2.23
N LEU A 91 5.96 -0.87 -2.10
CA LEU A 91 6.89 -0.62 -1.00
C LEU A 91 8.07 0.19 -1.52
N ILE A 92 8.48 1.20 -0.76
CA ILE A 92 9.72 1.95 -1.04
C ILE A 92 10.68 1.68 0.11
N PHE A 93 11.84 1.11 -0.22
CA PHE A 93 12.89 0.73 0.75
C PHE A 93 13.91 1.86 0.87
N TYR A 94 13.92 2.51 2.01
CA TYR A 94 14.94 3.52 2.39
C TYR A 94 15.97 2.86 3.29
N ASN A 95 16.86 2.05 2.71
CA ASN A 95 17.83 1.22 3.46
C ASN A 95 18.76 2.05 4.33
N GLU A 96 19.15 3.25 3.90
CA GLU A 96 19.97 4.19 4.65
C GLU A 96 19.31 4.67 5.96
N LYS A 97 17.97 4.61 6.03
CA LYS A 97 17.17 4.96 7.21
C LYS A 97 16.64 3.74 7.95
N SER A 98 16.86 2.54 7.41
CA SER A 98 16.25 1.29 7.87
C SER A 98 14.72 1.33 7.90
N GLU A 99 14.13 2.01 6.92
CA GLU A 99 12.68 2.23 6.82
C GLU A 99 12.11 1.71 5.51
N VAL A 100 10.83 1.32 5.57
CA VAL A 100 10.01 1.02 4.39
C VAL A 100 8.73 1.84 4.47
N GLU A 101 8.40 2.50 3.38
CA GLU A 101 7.11 3.16 3.19
C GLU A 101 6.17 2.24 2.41
N ILE A 102 4.96 2.03 2.93
CA ILE A 102 3.86 1.52 2.11
C ILE A 102 3.31 2.72 1.34
N ALA A 103 3.80 2.89 0.10
CA ALA A 103 3.49 4.08 -0.69
C ALA A 103 2.04 4.09 -1.18
N TYR A 104 1.57 2.96 -1.69
CA TYR A 104 0.19 2.75 -2.11
C TYR A 104 -0.23 1.32 -1.78
N LEU A 105 -1.48 1.17 -1.41
CA LEU A 105 -2.10 -0.13 -1.13
C LEU A 105 -3.60 -0.02 -1.38
N GLY A 106 -4.15 -0.97 -2.12
CA GLY A 106 -5.58 -0.98 -2.34
C GLY A 106 -6.09 -2.16 -3.15
N LEU A 107 -7.40 -2.30 -3.12
CA LEU A 107 -8.17 -3.32 -3.81
C LEU A 107 -9.00 -2.71 -4.93
N VAL A 108 -9.14 -3.44 -6.01
CA VAL A 108 -10.18 -3.17 -7.01
C VAL A 108 -11.55 -3.34 -6.34
N GLU A 109 -12.49 -2.47 -6.67
CA GLU A 109 -13.78 -2.34 -5.96
C GLU A 109 -14.55 -3.66 -5.83
N ASN A 110 -14.55 -4.50 -6.87
CA ASN A 110 -15.24 -5.79 -6.86
C ASN A 110 -14.73 -6.75 -5.79
N TYR A 111 -13.56 -6.49 -5.22
CA TYR A 111 -12.92 -7.33 -4.20
C TYR A 111 -13.01 -6.74 -2.79
N HIS A 112 -13.76 -5.65 -2.60
CA HIS A 112 -14.03 -5.09 -1.28
C HIS A 112 -14.93 -6.03 -0.45
N ASN A 113 -14.88 -5.87 0.88
CA ASN A 113 -15.72 -6.59 1.85
C ASN A 113 -15.51 -8.14 1.89
N GLN A 114 -14.35 -8.62 1.44
CA GLN A 114 -13.97 -10.03 1.45
C GLN A 114 -12.76 -10.31 2.35
N LYS A 115 -12.44 -9.41 3.27
CA LYS A 115 -11.26 -9.46 4.16
C LYS A 115 -9.91 -9.44 3.43
N LEU A 116 -9.91 -9.19 2.13
CA LEU A 116 -8.69 -9.13 1.32
C LEU A 116 -7.80 -7.94 1.68
N GLY A 117 -8.37 -6.83 2.14
CA GLY A 117 -7.58 -5.66 2.57
C GLY A 117 -6.68 -5.95 3.76
N SER A 118 -7.14 -6.72 4.73
CA SER A 118 -6.32 -7.14 5.88
C SER A 118 -5.26 -8.17 5.51
N TYR A 119 -5.57 -9.07 4.60
CA TYR A 119 -4.62 -10.02 4.02
C TYR A 119 -3.51 -9.28 3.23
N LEU A 120 -3.90 -8.33 2.38
CA LEU A 120 -2.99 -7.52 1.59
C LEU A 120 -2.03 -6.71 2.47
N LEU A 121 -2.56 -6.05 3.50
CA LEU A 121 -1.75 -5.27 4.44
C LEU A 121 -0.82 -6.15 5.28
N SER A 122 -1.27 -7.30 5.74
CA SER A 122 -0.42 -8.26 6.45
C SER A 122 0.77 -8.69 5.58
N SER A 123 0.52 -8.97 4.30
CA SER A 123 1.58 -9.28 3.34
C SER A 123 2.56 -8.11 3.14
N ALA A 124 2.06 -6.89 3.01
CA ALA A 124 2.90 -5.71 2.84
C ALA A 124 3.85 -5.50 4.03
N ILE A 125 3.34 -5.63 5.25
CA ILE A 125 4.16 -5.53 6.46
C ILE A 125 5.19 -6.66 6.53
N LYS A 126 4.80 -7.91 6.29
CA LYS A 126 5.72 -9.06 6.29
C LYS A 126 6.84 -8.90 5.27
N ASN A 127 6.50 -8.54 4.03
CA ASN A 127 7.48 -8.36 2.97
C ASN A 127 8.42 -7.17 3.23
N SER A 128 7.96 -6.17 3.98
CA SER A 128 8.82 -5.04 4.38
C SER A 128 9.92 -5.46 5.36
N PHE A 129 9.70 -6.48 6.18
CA PHE A 129 10.68 -6.98 7.17
C PHE A 129 11.49 -8.19 6.70
N THR A 130 11.37 -8.61 5.45
CA THR A 130 12.10 -9.79 4.95
C THR A 130 13.61 -9.58 4.85
N ASN A 131 14.07 -8.34 4.71
CA ASN A 131 15.47 -8.01 4.84
C ASN A 131 15.82 -7.77 6.32
N ASN A 132 17.06 -8.01 6.70
CA ASN A 132 17.53 -7.77 8.07
C ASN A 132 17.85 -6.29 8.35
N ILE A 133 17.53 -5.39 7.44
CA ILE A 133 17.84 -3.95 7.50
C ILE A 133 16.67 -3.18 8.08
N THR A 134 15.44 -3.50 7.67
CA THR A 134 14.25 -2.74 8.05
C THR A 134 13.95 -2.82 9.54
N LYS A 135 13.83 -1.65 10.15
CA LYS A 135 13.48 -1.49 11.58
C LYS A 135 12.14 -0.77 11.76
N ARG A 136 11.60 -0.20 10.70
CA ARG A 136 10.38 0.59 10.75
C ARG A 136 9.65 0.52 9.41
N VAL A 137 8.36 0.23 9.46
CA VAL A 137 7.45 0.32 8.32
C VAL A 137 6.41 1.38 8.62
N TRP A 138 6.18 2.29 7.72
CA TRP A 138 5.22 3.36 7.90
C TRP A 138 4.32 3.57 6.69
N VAL A 139 3.19 4.20 6.95
CA VAL A 139 2.17 4.54 5.97
C VAL A 139 1.47 5.83 6.39
N HIS A 140 0.95 6.57 5.45
CA HIS A 140 -0.04 7.60 5.77
C HIS A 140 -1.37 7.31 5.09
N THR A 141 -2.45 7.74 5.73
CA THR A 141 -3.81 7.67 5.21
C THR A 141 -4.54 8.96 5.55
N CYS A 142 -5.50 9.32 4.73
CA CYS A 142 -6.29 10.53 4.95
C CYS A 142 -7.79 10.22 4.98
N SER A 143 -8.56 11.20 5.41
CA SER A 143 -10.02 11.07 5.54
C SER A 143 -10.75 10.81 4.20
N LEU A 144 -10.07 10.94 3.07
CA LEU A 144 -10.60 10.63 1.73
C LEU A 144 -10.34 9.19 1.29
N ASP A 145 -9.48 8.48 1.99
CA ASP A 145 -9.22 7.06 1.72
C ASP A 145 -10.46 6.20 2.05
N HIS A 146 -10.39 4.94 1.70
CA HIS A 146 -11.46 4.01 2.03
C HIS A 146 -11.78 4.07 3.52
N LYS A 147 -13.07 4.11 3.87
CA LYS A 147 -13.57 4.26 5.27
C LYS A 147 -12.96 3.26 6.27
N ASN A 148 -12.51 2.10 5.80
CA ASN A 148 -11.91 1.07 6.64
C ASN A 148 -10.38 1.12 6.66
N ALA A 149 -9.73 2.04 5.92
CA ALA A 149 -8.27 2.05 5.79
C ALA A 149 -7.57 2.25 7.14
N LEU A 150 -7.89 3.33 7.85
CA LEU A 150 -7.28 3.61 9.15
C LEU A 150 -7.49 2.45 10.14
N ASN A 151 -8.71 1.93 10.22
CA ASN A 151 -9.03 0.82 11.12
C ASN A 151 -8.27 -0.46 10.78
N ASN A 152 -8.05 -0.73 9.48
CA ASN A 152 -7.26 -1.87 9.04
C ASN A 152 -5.80 -1.74 9.50
N TYR A 153 -5.18 -0.56 9.36
CA TYR A 153 -3.82 -0.31 9.85
C TYR A 153 -3.71 -0.54 11.35
N LEU A 154 -4.63 0.01 12.13
CA LEU A 154 -4.65 -0.15 13.59
C LEU A 154 -4.85 -1.62 14.00
N LYS A 155 -5.77 -2.33 13.36
CA LYS A 155 -6.04 -3.75 13.65
C LYS A 155 -4.85 -4.66 13.29
N ARG A 156 -4.02 -4.28 12.33
CA ARG A 156 -2.81 -5.04 12.00
C ARG A 156 -1.64 -4.76 12.93
N GLY A 157 -1.78 -3.84 13.87
CA GLY A 157 -0.78 -3.56 14.90
C GLY A 157 0.03 -2.29 14.65
N MET A 158 -0.31 -1.51 13.62
CA MET A 158 0.32 -0.21 13.40
C MET A 158 -0.20 0.82 14.41
N LYS A 159 0.64 1.80 14.75
CA LYS A 159 0.33 2.87 15.70
C LYS A 159 0.47 4.22 15.03
N ILE A 160 -0.45 5.13 15.33
CA ILE A 160 -0.36 6.53 14.88
C ILE A 160 0.79 7.21 15.61
N PHE A 161 1.72 7.81 14.86
CA PHE A 161 2.82 8.58 15.41
C PHE A 161 2.78 10.07 15.03
N LYS A 162 1.98 10.43 14.02
CA LYS A 162 1.82 11.84 13.60
C LYS A 162 0.42 12.04 13.02
N LYS A 163 -0.14 13.20 13.28
CA LYS A 163 -1.38 13.69 12.66
C LYS A 163 -1.15 15.09 12.11
N GLU A 164 -1.73 15.39 10.97
CA GLU A 164 -1.73 16.74 10.40
C GLU A 164 -3.02 17.01 9.62
N VAL A 165 -3.33 18.27 9.48
CA VAL A 165 -4.40 18.74 8.58
C VAL A 165 -3.73 19.34 7.37
N ILE A 166 -4.08 18.82 6.20
CA ILE A 166 -3.57 19.30 4.91
C ILE A 166 -4.69 19.94 4.11
N GLU A 167 -4.33 20.85 3.24
CA GLU A 167 -5.25 21.45 2.26
C GLU A 167 -4.95 20.85 0.88
N ILE A 168 -5.99 20.36 0.22
CA ILE A 168 -5.92 19.76 -1.11
C ILE A 168 -6.97 20.35 -2.05
#